data_d24c01f52bdabd7166173f93ef963e11
#
_entry.id   d24c01f52bdabd7166173f93ef963e11
#
_cell.length_a   1.000
_cell.length_b   1.000
_cell.length_c   1.000
_cell.angle_alpha   90.00
_cell.angle_beta   90.00
_cell.angle_gamma   90.00
#
_symmetry.space_group_name_H-M   'P 1'
#
loop_
_entity.id
_entity.type
_entity.pdbx_description
1 polymer ?
#
loop_
_entity_poly.entity_id
_entity_poly.type
_entity_poly.pdbx_seq_one_letter_code
_entity_poly.pdbx_strand_id
1 'polypeptide(L)'
;MAMPGHLCPFGLKSLSMLKLKGYEVNDNLLETREEIDAFKKAHNVNTTPQTFIGGEHVGGYTEVKKHFGYRVLGKDDTTYTPIVAIFTSTALMALAIVLNLYDELQLQTFLMWFFATSMVVLAIQKLQNVEGFVNGFLGYDLLAQRYVPYGYAYPFAELYAGFGMMALIGTGSVLIWLVAPVGIFIGTVGAVSVIKAVYIDKRELTCACVGGESNVPLGFISLSENLIMAGMGIWMLSIWFAS
;
A
#
# COMPACT_ATOMS: atom_id res chain seq x y z
N MET A 1 -9.32 -16.11 24.63
CA MET A 1 -10.49 -16.83 24.07
C MET A 1 -9.96 -17.90 23.12
N ALA A 2 -10.23 -19.15 23.44
CA ALA A 2 -9.95 -20.29 22.58
C ALA A 2 -11.21 -21.14 22.54
N MET A 3 -11.93 -21.08 21.44
CA MET A 3 -13.06 -21.99 21.17
C MET A 3 -12.60 -23.06 20.18
N PRO A 4 -13.21 -24.24 20.11
CA PRO A 4 -12.89 -25.22 19.10
C PRO A 4 -12.87 -24.58 17.71
N GLY A 5 -11.70 -24.54 17.04
CA GLY A 5 -11.51 -23.91 15.74
C GLY A 5 -11.30 -22.40 15.72
N HIS A 6 -11.24 -21.69 16.86
CA HIS A 6 -10.98 -20.25 16.90
C HIS A 6 -10.00 -19.83 17.99
N LEU A 7 -8.81 -19.38 17.60
CA LEU A 7 -7.83 -18.73 18.47
C LEU A 7 -7.88 -17.22 18.26
N CYS A 8 -8.06 -16.46 19.35
CA CYS A 8 -8.10 -15.00 19.25
C CYS A 8 -6.69 -14.42 19.02
N PRO A 9 -6.40 -13.82 17.85
CA PRO A 9 -5.07 -13.29 17.56
C PRO A 9 -4.68 -12.13 18.49
N PHE A 10 -5.65 -11.35 18.97
CA PHE A 10 -5.39 -10.27 19.92
C PHE A 10 -5.00 -10.79 21.30
N GLY A 11 -5.58 -11.92 21.76
CA GLY A 11 -5.18 -12.60 22.99
C GLY A 11 -3.75 -13.10 22.91
N LEU A 12 -3.39 -13.80 21.83
CA LEU A 12 -2.03 -14.28 21.62
C LEU A 12 -1.01 -13.13 21.57
N LYS A 13 -1.35 -12.02 20.89
CA LYS A 13 -0.48 -10.84 20.82
C LYS A 13 -0.28 -10.18 22.18
N SER A 14 -1.34 -10.06 23.00
CA SER A 14 -1.25 -9.55 24.37
C SER A 14 -0.36 -10.43 25.24
N LEU A 15 -0.59 -11.75 25.22
CA LEU A 15 0.19 -12.74 25.96
C LEU A 15 1.68 -12.68 25.57
N SER A 16 1.99 -12.67 24.28
CA SER A 16 3.35 -12.58 23.77
C SER A 16 4.03 -11.28 24.23
N MET A 17 3.34 -10.15 24.14
CA MET A 17 3.89 -8.86 24.54
C MET A 17 4.20 -8.81 26.05
N LEU A 18 3.30 -9.30 26.91
CA LEU A 18 3.52 -9.35 28.36
C LEU A 18 4.71 -10.22 28.70
N LYS A 19 4.83 -11.41 28.11
CA LYS A 19 5.97 -12.30 28.31
C LYS A 19 7.29 -11.66 27.88
N LEU A 20 7.32 -10.99 26.72
CA LEU A 20 8.51 -10.26 26.24
C LEU A 20 8.91 -9.09 27.15
N LYS A 21 7.96 -8.52 27.89
CA LYS A 21 8.22 -7.49 28.92
C LYS A 21 8.60 -8.06 30.29
N GLY A 22 8.71 -9.38 30.40
CA GLY A 22 9.15 -10.06 31.65
C GLY A 22 8.04 -10.30 32.69
N TYR A 23 6.78 -10.15 32.29
CA TYR A 23 5.66 -10.45 33.18
C TYR A 23 5.41 -11.96 33.25
N GLU A 24 5.15 -12.45 34.46
CA GLU A 24 4.53 -13.75 34.67
C GLU A 24 3.04 -13.61 34.38
N VAL A 25 2.53 -14.36 33.40
CA VAL A 25 1.17 -14.18 32.90
C VAL A 25 0.32 -15.38 33.26
N ASN A 26 -0.76 -15.12 34.00
CA ASN A 26 -1.84 -16.07 34.21
C ASN A 26 -2.89 -15.89 33.08
N ASP A 27 -2.95 -16.86 32.19
CA ASP A 27 -3.85 -16.81 31.01
C ASP A 27 -5.16 -17.56 31.31
N ASN A 28 -6.21 -16.80 31.54
CA ASN A 28 -7.55 -17.34 31.77
C ASN A 28 -8.30 -17.46 30.45
N LEU A 29 -8.31 -18.67 29.90
CA LEU A 29 -9.01 -18.95 28.63
C LEU A 29 -10.52 -18.97 28.83
N LEU A 30 -11.23 -18.24 27.99
CA LEU A 30 -12.69 -18.29 27.88
C LEU A 30 -13.03 -19.17 26.66
N GLU A 31 -13.65 -20.32 26.93
CA GLU A 31 -13.84 -21.37 25.94
C GLU A 31 -15.28 -21.39 25.36
N THR A 32 -16.23 -20.85 26.12
CA THR A 32 -17.64 -20.81 25.69
C THR A 32 -18.17 -19.40 25.48
N ARG A 33 -19.27 -19.28 24.74
CA ARG A 33 -19.94 -17.99 24.50
C ARG A 33 -20.49 -17.42 25.80
N GLU A 34 -21.04 -18.29 26.65
CA GLU A 34 -21.64 -17.96 27.94
C GLU A 34 -20.57 -17.38 28.89
N GLU A 35 -19.38 -17.98 28.94
CA GLU A 35 -18.24 -17.46 29.73
C GLU A 35 -17.79 -16.09 29.25
N ILE A 36 -17.72 -15.89 27.91
CA ILE A 36 -17.35 -14.60 27.33
C ILE A 36 -18.37 -13.52 27.70
N ASP A 37 -19.66 -13.81 27.60
CA ASP A 37 -20.71 -12.85 27.89
C ASP A 37 -20.81 -12.57 29.40
N ALA A 38 -20.63 -13.59 30.24
CA ALA A 38 -20.54 -13.44 31.71
C ALA A 38 -19.33 -12.57 32.10
N PHE A 39 -18.17 -12.82 31.51
CA PHE A 39 -16.95 -12.03 31.74
C PHE A 39 -17.14 -10.57 31.33
N LYS A 40 -17.68 -10.32 30.15
CA LYS A 40 -17.95 -8.95 29.66
C LYS A 40 -18.90 -8.20 30.59
N LYS A 41 -19.95 -8.87 31.08
CA LYS A 41 -20.91 -8.28 32.01
C LYS A 41 -20.27 -8.02 33.39
N ALA A 42 -19.48 -8.96 33.90
CA ALA A 42 -18.83 -8.84 35.20
C ALA A 42 -17.81 -7.70 35.26
N HIS A 43 -17.09 -7.47 34.17
CA HIS A 43 -16.05 -6.45 34.08
C HIS A 43 -16.50 -5.18 33.36
N ASN A 44 -17.76 -5.08 32.95
CA ASN A 44 -18.34 -3.96 32.20
C ASN A 44 -17.50 -3.60 30.92
N VAL A 45 -17.14 -4.61 30.12
CA VAL A 45 -16.33 -4.45 28.92
C VAL A 45 -17.07 -5.00 27.69
N ASN A 46 -16.83 -4.40 26.52
CA ASN A 46 -17.51 -4.79 25.27
C ASN A 46 -16.73 -5.86 24.48
N THR A 47 -15.45 -6.03 24.73
CA THR A 47 -14.56 -6.88 23.92
C THR A 47 -13.66 -7.76 24.79
N THR A 48 -13.12 -8.83 24.20
CA THR A 48 -12.03 -9.65 24.72
C THR A 48 -10.93 -9.73 23.68
N PRO A 49 -9.64 -9.87 24.06
CA PRO A 49 -9.12 -10.09 25.39
C PRO A 49 -9.15 -8.85 26.28
N GLN A 50 -9.05 -9.05 27.60
CA GLN A 50 -8.81 -8.00 28.57
C GLN A 50 -7.57 -8.37 29.40
N THR A 51 -6.74 -7.38 29.71
CA THR A 51 -5.50 -7.55 30.45
C THR A 51 -5.58 -6.77 31.76
N PHE A 52 -5.09 -7.39 32.83
CA PHE A 52 -4.94 -6.77 34.15
C PHE A 52 -3.46 -6.86 34.53
N ILE A 53 -2.87 -5.77 35.00
CA ILE A 53 -1.47 -5.72 35.46
C ILE A 53 -1.47 -5.24 36.90
N GLY A 54 -0.93 -6.06 37.82
CA GLY A 54 -0.92 -5.73 39.26
C GLY A 54 -2.31 -5.53 39.85
N GLY A 55 -3.34 -6.14 39.28
CA GLY A 55 -4.75 -5.97 39.67
C GLY A 55 -5.48 -4.80 39.03
N GLU A 56 -4.78 -3.92 38.31
CA GLU A 56 -5.39 -2.82 37.58
C GLU A 56 -5.81 -3.25 36.16
N HIS A 57 -7.01 -2.82 35.73
CA HIS A 57 -7.54 -3.10 34.40
C HIS A 57 -6.86 -2.20 33.35
N VAL A 58 -6.09 -2.79 32.46
CA VAL A 58 -5.39 -2.09 31.37
C VAL A 58 -6.27 -2.04 30.12
N GLY A 59 -6.95 -3.14 29.78
CA GLY A 59 -7.80 -3.23 28.60
C GLY A 59 -7.39 -4.30 27.60
N GLY A 60 -7.77 -4.12 26.34
CA GLY A 60 -7.45 -5.03 25.24
C GLY A 60 -6.00 -4.86 24.73
N TYR A 61 -5.68 -5.55 23.64
CA TYR A 61 -4.31 -5.50 23.07
C TYR A 61 -3.84 -4.08 22.70
N THR A 62 -4.75 -3.25 22.22
CA THR A 62 -4.47 -1.85 21.85
C THR A 62 -4.05 -1.04 23.08
N GLU A 63 -4.77 -1.20 24.18
CA GLU A 63 -4.51 -0.53 25.43
C GLU A 63 -3.20 -1.03 26.07
N VAL A 64 -2.93 -2.34 25.99
CA VAL A 64 -1.64 -2.93 26.42
C VAL A 64 -0.48 -2.32 25.63
N LYS A 65 -0.61 -2.15 24.30
CA LYS A 65 0.40 -1.44 23.50
C LYS A 65 0.65 -0.02 24.01
N LYS A 66 -0.42 0.74 24.25
CA LYS A 66 -0.33 2.11 24.79
C LYS A 66 0.32 2.15 26.16
N HIS A 67 -0.03 1.21 27.03
CA HIS A 67 0.55 1.08 28.38
C HIS A 67 2.08 0.92 28.33
N PHE A 68 2.60 0.18 27.37
CA PHE A 68 4.05 0.02 27.14
C PHE A 68 4.68 1.10 26.26
N GLY A 69 3.99 2.20 25.98
CA GLY A 69 4.53 3.33 25.22
C GLY A 69 4.62 3.11 23.71
N TYR A 70 4.02 2.05 23.18
CA TYR A 70 3.99 1.85 21.73
C TYR A 70 2.94 2.76 21.09
N ARG A 71 3.31 3.37 19.95
CA ARG A 71 2.36 4.11 19.13
C ARG A 71 1.31 3.14 18.58
N VAL A 72 0.06 3.47 18.80
CA VAL A 72 -1.08 2.75 18.22
C VAL A 72 -1.73 3.67 17.19
N LEU A 73 -1.77 3.21 15.95
CA LEU A 73 -2.44 3.93 14.87
C LEU A 73 -3.95 3.77 15.04
N GLY A 74 -4.66 4.88 15.04
CA GLY A 74 -6.12 4.93 14.95
C GLY A 74 -6.58 4.51 13.54
N LYS A 75 -7.90 4.36 13.38
CA LYS A 75 -8.50 4.00 12.09
C LYS A 75 -8.25 5.07 11.01
N ASP A 76 -8.12 6.32 11.44
CA ASP A 76 -7.98 7.50 10.57
C ASP A 76 -6.54 8.04 10.51
N ASP A 77 -5.60 7.38 11.23
CA ASP A 77 -4.20 7.81 11.22
C ASP A 77 -3.54 7.51 9.87
N THR A 78 -2.86 8.51 9.33
CA THR A 78 -2.09 8.35 8.10
C THR A 78 -0.91 7.43 8.29
N THR A 79 -0.66 6.56 7.31
CA THR A 79 0.48 5.63 7.33
C THR A 79 1.17 5.58 5.97
N TYR A 80 2.49 5.61 5.97
CA TYR A 80 3.32 5.42 4.78
C TYR A 80 3.94 4.01 4.71
N THR A 81 3.66 3.16 5.70
CA THR A 81 4.24 1.80 5.78
C THR A 81 4.03 0.97 4.51
N PRO A 82 2.83 0.94 3.88
CA PRO A 82 2.64 0.19 2.64
C PRO A 82 3.50 0.72 1.48
N ILE A 83 3.63 2.05 1.39
CA ILE A 83 4.44 2.72 0.36
C ILE A 83 5.92 2.37 0.52
N VAL A 84 6.45 2.47 1.74
CA VAL A 84 7.84 2.10 2.03
C VAL A 84 8.09 0.62 1.72
N ALA A 85 7.16 -0.26 2.09
CA ALA A 85 7.27 -1.69 1.80
C ALA A 85 7.30 -1.96 0.28
N ILE A 86 6.41 -1.33 -0.51
CA ILE A 86 6.37 -1.49 -1.97
C ILE A 86 7.67 -1.01 -2.60
N PHE A 87 8.08 0.23 -2.33
CA PHE A 87 9.27 0.78 -2.99
C PHE A 87 10.57 0.12 -2.53
N THR A 88 10.66 -0.34 -1.29
CA THR A 88 11.81 -1.14 -0.83
C THR A 88 11.85 -2.48 -1.56
N SER A 89 10.72 -3.17 -1.68
CA SER A 89 10.65 -4.45 -2.38
C SER A 89 10.99 -4.32 -3.86
N THR A 90 10.45 -3.31 -4.54
CA THR A 90 10.74 -3.08 -5.97
C THR A 90 12.19 -2.63 -6.21
N ALA A 91 12.78 -1.87 -5.29
CA ALA A 91 14.21 -1.52 -5.35
C ALA A 91 15.09 -2.77 -5.20
N LEU A 92 14.77 -3.68 -4.27
CA LEU A 92 15.49 -4.95 -4.12
C LEU A 92 15.30 -5.85 -5.35
N MET A 93 14.11 -5.90 -5.93
CA MET A 93 13.85 -6.64 -7.18
C MET A 93 14.68 -6.07 -8.34
N ALA A 94 14.68 -4.76 -8.52
CA ALA A 94 15.47 -4.09 -9.55
C ALA A 94 16.97 -4.34 -9.37
N LEU A 95 17.46 -4.26 -8.13
CA LEU A 95 18.85 -4.55 -7.80
C LEU A 95 19.21 -6.00 -8.14
N ALA A 96 18.39 -6.95 -7.75
CA ALA A 96 18.60 -8.37 -8.06
C ALA A 96 18.62 -8.63 -9.57
N ILE A 97 17.72 -7.99 -10.34
CA ILE A 97 17.69 -8.11 -11.80
C ILE A 97 18.97 -7.55 -12.40
N VAL A 98 19.38 -6.34 -12.01
CA VAL A 98 20.57 -5.69 -12.57
C VAL A 98 21.84 -6.47 -12.26
N LEU A 99 22.01 -6.94 -11.03
CA LEU A 99 23.17 -7.73 -10.63
C LEU A 99 23.27 -9.10 -11.33
N ASN A 100 22.14 -9.65 -11.83
CA ASN A 100 22.13 -10.94 -12.53
C ASN A 100 22.20 -10.83 -14.06
N LEU A 101 21.69 -9.73 -14.63
CA LEU A 101 21.62 -9.58 -16.09
C LEU A 101 22.71 -8.69 -16.68
N TYR A 102 23.38 -7.89 -15.84
CA TYR A 102 24.39 -6.91 -16.28
C TYR A 102 25.67 -7.10 -15.47
N ASP A 103 26.81 -6.94 -16.13
CA ASP A 103 28.13 -7.12 -15.48
C ASP A 103 28.45 -6.03 -14.46
N GLU A 104 27.84 -4.85 -14.61
CA GLU A 104 28.06 -3.69 -13.75
C GLU A 104 26.74 -3.05 -13.30
N LEU A 105 26.72 -2.52 -12.07
CA LEU A 105 25.61 -1.75 -11.54
C LEU A 105 25.58 -0.36 -12.17
N GLN A 106 24.79 -0.20 -13.23
CA GLN A 106 24.54 1.08 -13.87
C GLN A 106 23.29 1.73 -13.28
N LEU A 107 23.44 2.94 -12.75
CA LEU A 107 22.35 3.67 -12.10
C LEU A 107 21.14 3.86 -13.04
N GLN A 108 21.40 4.15 -14.32
CA GLN A 108 20.33 4.30 -15.32
C GLN A 108 19.51 3.03 -15.46
N THR A 109 20.15 1.89 -15.66
CA THR A 109 19.51 0.58 -15.79
C THR A 109 18.76 0.20 -14.52
N PHE A 110 19.35 0.44 -13.35
CA PHE A 110 18.69 0.22 -12.06
C PHE A 110 17.39 1.05 -11.95
N LEU A 111 17.44 2.35 -12.28
CA LEU A 111 16.25 3.21 -12.21
C LEU A 111 15.16 2.77 -13.18
N MET A 112 15.51 2.35 -14.39
CA MET A 112 14.53 1.83 -15.35
C MET A 112 13.81 0.60 -14.81
N TRP A 113 14.55 -0.39 -14.28
CA TRP A 113 13.97 -1.58 -13.66
C TRP A 113 13.16 -1.25 -12.40
N PHE A 114 13.66 -0.35 -11.56
CA PHE A 114 12.97 0.07 -10.34
C PHE A 114 11.61 0.71 -10.64
N PHE A 115 11.55 1.65 -11.58
CA PHE A 115 10.30 2.32 -11.91
C PHE A 115 9.33 1.38 -12.63
N ALA A 116 9.80 0.59 -13.58
CA ALA A 116 8.94 -0.36 -14.28
C ALA A 116 8.35 -1.43 -13.34
N THR A 117 9.16 -2.01 -12.44
CA THR A 117 8.67 -2.96 -11.43
C THR A 117 7.72 -2.29 -10.42
N SER A 118 7.98 -1.04 -10.04
CA SER A 118 7.08 -0.28 -9.15
C SER A 118 5.70 -0.07 -9.79
N MET A 119 5.64 0.30 -11.07
CA MET A 119 4.37 0.43 -11.80
C MET A 119 3.59 -0.89 -11.81
N VAL A 120 4.25 -2.01 -12.08
CA VAL A 120 3.60 -3.33 -12.07
C VAL A 120 3.04 -3.65 -10.69
N VAL A 121 3.81 -3.47 -9.62
CA VAL A 121 3.35 -3.77 -8.25
C VAL A 121 2.18 -2.86 -7.84
N LEU A 122 2.25 -1.56 -8.17
CA LEU A 122 1.17 -0.62 -7.86
C LEU A 122 -0.10 -0.91 -8.67
N ALA A 123 0.03 -1.32 -9.92
CA ALA A 123 -1.11 -1.78 -10.73
C ALA A 123 -1.76 -3.03 -10.13
N ILE A 124 -0.97 -4.00 -9.67
CA ILE A 124 -1.47 -5.21 -8.98
C ILE A 124 -2.25 -4.83 -7.71
N GLN A 125 -1.76 -3.86 -6.91
CA GLN A 125 -2.46 -3.39 -5.72
C GLN A 125 -3.85 -2.81 -6.07
N LYS A 126 -3.93 -2.03 -7.15
CA LYS A 126 -5.20 -1.46 -7.64
C LYS A 126 -6.16 -2.55 -8.15
N LEU A 127 -5.60 -3.59 -8.80
CA LEU A 127 -6.36 -4.73 -9.33
C LEU A 127 -6.91 -5.67 -8.26
N GLN A 128 -6.32 -5.71 -7.06
CA GLN A 128 -6.83 -6.53 -5.95
C GLN A 128 -8.23 -6.09 -5.48
N ASN A 129 -8.53 -4.79 -5.61
CA ASN A 129 -9.84 -4.23 -5.29
C ASN A 129 -10.15 -3.07 -6.26
N VAL A 130 -10.56 -3.42 -7.48
CA VAL A 130 -10.82 -2.46 -8.56
C VAL A 130 -11.93 -1.48 -8.18
N GLU A 131 -13.00 -1.96 -7.55
CA GLU A 131 -14.08 -1.09 -7.08
C GLU A 131 -13.61 -0.08 -6.03
N GLY A 132 -12.86 -0.54 -5.03
CA GLY A 132 -12.28 0.35 -4.02
C GLY A 132 -11.34 1.38 -4.62
N PHE A 133 -10.52 0.96 -5.59
CA PHE A 133 -9.67 1.86 -6.35
C PHE A 133 -10.49 2.91 -7.13
N VAL A 134 -11.46 2.47 -7.94
CA VAL A 134 -12.28 3.36 -8.77
C VAL A 134 -13.02 4.39 -7.93
N ASN A 135 -13.61 3.97 -6.81
CA ASN A 135 -14.30 4.88 -5.90
C ASN A 135 -13.39 5.98 -5.35
N GLY A 136 -12.16 5.64 -4.96
CA GLY A 136 -11.16 6.63 -4.54
C GLY A 136 -10.68 7.50 -5.70
N PHE A 137 -10.43 6.89 -6.86
CA PHE A 137 -9.91 7.55 -8.06
C PHE A 137 -10.87 8.58 -8.64
N LEU A 138 -12.17 8.26 -8.70
CA LEU A 138 -13.25 9.19 -9.07
C LEU A 138 -13.30 10.42 -8.15
N GLY A 139 -12.78 10.32 -6.92
CA GLY A 139 -12.69 11.45 -6.00
C GLY A 139 -11.82 12.59 -6.53
N TYR A 140 -10.82 12.32 -7.38
CA TYR A 140 -9.87 13.34 -7.81
C TYR A 140 -9.46 13.31 -9.29
N ASP A 141 -9.54 12.19 -9.99
CA ASP A 141 -9.09 12.12 -11.38
C ASP A 141 -10.07 12.79 -12.34
N LEU A 142 -9.58 13.76 -13.10
CA LEU A 142 -10.39 14.62 -13.95
C LEU A 142 -11.01 13.88 -15.15
N LEU A 143 -10.29 12.88 -15.68
CA LEU A 143 -10.78 12.11 -16.81
C LEU A 143 -11.77 11.04 -16.34
N ALA A 144 -11.48 10.36 -15.25
CA ALA A 144 -12.35 9.36 -14.67
C ALA A 144 -13.70 9.96 -14.23
N GLN A 145 -13.71 11.19 -13.71
CA GLN A 145 -14.94 11.93 -13.37
C GLN A 145 -15.83 12.20 -14.60
N ARG A 146 -15.24 12.36 -15.78
CA ARG A 146 -15.98 12.58 -17.03
C ARG A 146 -16.35 11.28 -17.75
N TYR A 147 -15.51 10.25 -17.60
CA TYR A 147 -15.66 8.97 -18.28
C TYR A 147 -15.29 7.84 -17.33
N VAL A 148 -16.25 7.39 -16.56
CA VAL A 148 -16.08 6.36 -15.51
C VAL A 148 -15.38 5.08 -16.01
N PRO A 149 -15.65 4.54 -17.24
CA PRO A 149 -14.93 3.37 -17.75
C PRO A 149 -13.42 3.52 -17.78
N TYR A 150 -12.90 4.74 -17.93
CA TYR A 150 -11.46 5.01 -17.82
C TYR A 150 -10.89 4.63 -16.44
N GLY A 151 -11.63 4.90 -15.35
CA GLY A 151 -11.24 4.51 -14.01
C GLY A 151 -11.03 2.99 -13.87
N TYR A 152 -11.91 2.20 -14.49
CA TYR A 152 -11.78 0.73 -14.52
C TYR A 152 -10.65 0.25 -15.43
N ALA A 153 -10.39 0.95 -16.54
CA ALA A 153 -9.32 0.62 -17.47
C ALA A 153 -7.92 1.01 -16.95
N TYR A 154 -7.83 2.03 -16.09
CA TYR A 154 -6.57 2.61 -15.63
C TYR A 154 -5.60 1.59 -15.02
N PRO A 155 -5.98 0.70 -14.07
CA PRO A 155 -5.04 -0.27 -13.50
C PRO A 155 -4.48 -1.25 -14.54
N PHE A 156 -5.28 -1.62 -15.55
CA PHE A 156 -4.83 -2.48 -16.64
C PHE A 156 -3.88 -1.75 -17.59
N ALA A 157 -4.15 -0.47 -17.87
CA ALA A 157 -3.25 0.36 -18.68
C ALA A 157 -1.90 0.58 -17.98
N GLU A 158 -1.90 0.80 -16.67
CA GLU A 158 -0.69 0.91 -15.86
C GLU A 158 0.11 -0.41 -15.83
N LEU A 159 -0.58 -1.54 -15.65
CA LEU A 159 0.03 -2.86 -15.69
C LEU A 159 0.66 -3.14 -17.07
N TYR A 160 -0.07 -2.84 -18.14
CA TYR A 160 0.41 -2.97 -19.50
C TYR A 160 1.65 -2.09 -19.76
N ALA A 161 1.62 -0.83 -19.34
CA ALA A 161 2.76 0.07 -19.47
C ALA A 161 3.97 -0.42 -18.67
N GLY A 162 3.78 -0.85 -17.41
CA GLY A 162 4.86 -1.36 -16.58
C GLY A 162 5.51 -2.61 -17.15
N PHE A 163 4.74 -3.63 -17.52
CA PHE A 163 5.27 -4.85 -18.15
C PHE A 163 5.89 -4.58 -19.50
N GLY A 164 5.25 -3.75 -20.32
CA GLY A 164 5.80 -3.38 -21.62
C GLY A 164 7.13 -2.64 -21.50
N MET A 165 7.26 -1.74 -20.54
CA MET A 165 8.54 -1.06 -20.24
C MET A 165 9.58 -2.08 -19.80
N MET A 166 9.29 -3.01 -18.87
CA MET A 166 10.21 -4.06 -18.46
C MET A 166 10.70 -4.90 -19.65
N ALA A 167 9.80 -5.32 -20.54
CA ALA A 167 10.12 -6.15 -21.69
C ALA A 167 10.97 -5.43 -22.74
N LEU A 168 10.97 -4.10 -22.75
CA LEU A 168 11.62 -3.30 -23.77
C LEU A 168 12.92 -2.63 -23.29
N ILE A 169 13.28 -2.76 -22.01
CA ILE A 169 14.56 -2.24 -21.49
C ILE A 169 15.73 -2.83 -22.27
N GLY A 170 16.52 -1.98 -22.90
CA GLY A 170 17.73 -2.37 -23.64
C GLY A 170 17.50 -3.02 -25.01
N THR A 171 16.25 -3.11 -25.50
CA THR A 171 15.96 -3.84 -26.75
C THR A 171 16.01 -2.98 -28.03
N GLY A 172 15.87 -1.65 -27.91
CA GLY A 172 15.73 -0.77 -29.08
C GLY A 172 14.52 -1.09 -29.99
N SER A 173 13.56 -1.87 -29.50
CA SER A 173 12.41 -2.36 -30.28
C SER A 173 11.42 -1.27 -30.64
N VAL A 174 10.91 -1.29 -31.86
CA VAL A 174 9.81 -0.41 -32.35
C VAL A 174 8.52 -0.56 -31.53
N LEU A 175 8.34 -1.68 -30.79
CA LEU A 175 7.19 -1.91 -29.91
C LEU A 175 7.06 -0.87 -28.80
N ILE A 176 8.11 -0.08 -28.54
CA ILE A 176 8.08 1.04 -27.60
C ILE A 176 6.98 2.03 -27.93
N TRP A 177 6.64 2.20 -29.22
CA TRP A 177 5.56 3.06 -29.71
C TRP A 177 4.16 2.60 -29.32
N LEU A 178 4.00 1.34 -28.89
CA LEU A 178 2.75 0.82 -28.34
C LEU A 178 2.66 0.99 -26.83
N VAL A 179 3.80 0.99 -26.14
CA VAL A 179 3.86 0.99 -24.69
C VAL A 179 4.03 2.39 -24.10
N ALA A 180 5.03 3.13 -24.57
CA ALA A 180 5.38 4.44 -24.01
C ALA A 180 4.24 5.47 -24.05
N PRO A 181 3.45 5.60 -25.16
CA PRO A 181 2.34 6.54 -25.17
C PRO A 181 1.28 6.26 -24.11
N VAL A 182 1.05 4.98 -23.75
CA VAL A 182 0.09 4.63 -22.68
C VAL A 182 0.56 5.16 -21.35
N GLY A 183 1.83 4.91 -20.98
CA GLY A 183 2.42 5.42 -19.73
C GLY A 183 2.45 6.95 -19.69
N ILE A 184 2.81 7.60 -20.80
CA ILE A 184 2.79 9.07 -20.90
C ILE A 184 1.38 9.62 -20.70
N PHE A 185 0.38 9.02 -21.35
CA PHE A 185 -1.01 9.49 -21.28
C PHE A 185 -1.56 9.37 -19.86
N ILE A 186 -1.54 8.16 -19.26
CA ILE A 186 -2.13 7.95 -17.93
C ILE A 186 -1.34 8.71 -16.85
N GLY A 187 -0.01 8.77 -16.95
CA GLY A 187 0.84 9.52 -16.04
C GLY A 187 0.60 11.04 -16.11
N THR A 188 0.44 11.58 -17.31
CA THR A 188 0.15 13.02 -17.49
C THR A 188 -1.23 13.39 -16.96
N VAL A 189 -2.26 12.60 -17.29
CA VAL A 189 -3.63 12.83 -16.79
C VAL A 189 -3.67 12.72 -15.27
N GLY A 190 -3.03 11.68 -14.69
CA GLY A 190 -2.96 11.49 -13.25
C GLY A 190 -2.20 12.62 -12.55
N ALA A 191 -1.05 13.07 -13.07
CA ALA A 191 -0.29 14.18 -12.51
C ALA A 191 -1.10 15.48 -12.49
N VAL A 192 -1.76 15.82 -13.61
CA VAL A 192 -2.62 17.02 -13.69
C VAL A 192 -3.78 16.94 -12.71
N SER A 193 -4.39 15.76 -12.58
CA SER A 193 -5.49 15.50 -11.63
C SER A 193 -5.06 15.69 -10.18
N VAL A 194 -3.90 15.13 -9.79
CA VAL A 194 -3.34 15.29 -8.44
C VAL A 194 -2.96 16.74 -8.16
N ILE A 195 -2.30 17.42 -9.11
CA ILE A 195 -1.94 18.84 -8.95
C ILE A 195 -3.21 19.67 -8.71
N LYS A 196 -4.24 19.48 -9.52
CA LYS A 196 -5.49 20.20 -9.35
C LYS A 196 -6.12 19.91 -7.99
N ALA A 197 -6.31 18.64 -7.63
CA ALA A 197 -7.02 18.27 -6.42
C ALA A 197 -6.30 18.72 -5.13
N VAL A 198 -4.98 18.52 -5.06
CA VAL A 198 -4.20 18.73 -3.82
C VAL A 198 -3.63 20.14 -3.74
N TYR A 199 -3.02 20.64 -4.83
CA TYR A 199 -2.26 21.90 -4.76
C TYR A 199 -3.07 23.12 -5.15
N ILE A 200 -4.07 22.98 -6.03
CA ILE A 200 -4.94 24.09 -6.45
C ILE A 200 -6.20 24.12 -5.58
N ASP A 201 -6.97 23.01 -5.54
CA ASP A 201 -8.24 22.94 -4.83
C ASP A 201 -8.05 22.67 -3.31
N LYS A 202 -6.81 22.34 -2.87
CA LYS A 202 -6.39 22.08 -1.47
C LYS A 202 -7.27 21.06 -0.74
N ARG A 203 -7.66 20.00 -1.44
CA ARG A 203 -8.51 18.96 -0.91
C ARG A 203 -7.69 17.93 -0.13
N GLU A 204 -8.15 17.55 1.06
CA GLU A 204 -7.60 16.45 1.84
C GLU A 204 -8.25 15.14 1.37
N LEU A 205 -7.50 14.33 0.65
CA LEU A 205 -7.95 13.08 0.06
C LEU A 205 -6.96 11.96 0.38
N THR A 206 -7.45 10.74 0.39
CA THR A 206 -6.61 9.54 0.48
C THR A 206 -6.23 9.03 -0.92
N CYS A 207 -5.02 8.47 -1.04
CA CYS A 207 -4.56 7.88 -2.28
C CYS A 207 -5.25 6.54 -2.54
N ALA A 208 -5.77 6.38 -3.75
CA ALA A 208 -6.26 5.09 -4.23
C ALA A 208 -5.13 4.12 -4.65
N CYS A 209 -3.85 4.56 -4.63
CA CYS A 209 -2.71 3.85 -5.21
C CYS A 209 -2.40 2.50 -4.54
N VAL A 210 -2.76 2.30 -3.27
CA VAL A 210 -2.41 1.12 -2.47
C VAL A 210 -3.66 0.31 -2.08
N GLY A 211 -4.61 0.18 -3.02
CA GLY A 211 -5.90 -0.45 -2.75
C GLY A 211 -6.81 0.46 -1.90
N GLY A 212 -8.10 0.54 -2.24
CA GLY A 212 -9.05 1.57 -1.78
C GLY A 212 -9.33 1.72 -0.28
N GLU A 213 -8.58 1.02 0.59
CA GLU A 213 -8.72 1.10 2.06
C GLU A 213 -7.45 1.64 2.76
N SER A 214 -6.48 2.21 2.00
CA SER A 214 -5.27 2.74 2.60
C SER A 214 -5.46 4.17 3.10
N ASN A 215 -4.96 4.48 4.31
CA ASN A 215 -4.92 5.84 4.85
C ASN A 215 -3.66 6.61 4.41
N VAL A 216 -3.17 6.34 3.19
CA VAL A 216 -2.08 7.11 2.58
C VAL A 216 -2.67 8.40 2.02
N PRO A 217 -2.16 9.58 2.42
CA PRO A 217 -2.68 10.84 1.88
C PRO A 217 -2.34 10.98 0.39
N LEU A 218 -3.31 11.45 -0.39
CA LEU A 218 -3.07 11.88 -1.76
C LEU A 218 -2.18 13.12 -1.74
N GLY A 219 -1.05 13.09 -2.42
CA GLY A 219 -0.12 14.21 -2.41
C GLY A 219 1.16 13.95 -3.19
N PHE A 220 2.30 14.32 -2.58
CA PHE A 220 3.61 14.23 -3.23
C PHE A 220 3.92 12.83 -3.79
N ILE A 221 3.60 11.76 -3.07
CA ILE A 221 3.87 10.38 -3.50
C ILE A 221 3.08 10.06 -4.77
N SER A 222 1.78 10.34 -4.77
CA SER A 222 0.93 10.08 -5.94
C SER A 222 1.32 10.95 -7.15
N LEU A 223 1.74 12.20 -6.88
CA LEU A 223 2.25 13.08 -7.94
C LEU A 223 3.55 12.53 -8.53
N SER A 224 4.51 12.15 -7.68
CA SER A 224 5.79 11.60 -8.13
C SER A 224 5.62 10.30 -8.91
N GLU A 225 4.73 9.40 -8.49
CA GLU A 225 4.37 8.17 -9.22
C GLU A 225 3.92 8.49 -10.66
N ASN A 226 2.97 9.41 -10.81
CA ASN A 226 2.45 9.79 -12.12
C ASN A 226 3.50 10.51 -13.01
N LEU A 227 4.31 11.40 -12.42
CA LEU A 227 5.39 12.09 -13.15
C LEU A 227 6.49 11.11 -13.59
N ILE A 228 6.85 10.16 -12.75
CA ILE A 228 7.84 9.12 -13.08
C ILE A 228 7.32 8.23 -14.20
N MET A 229 6.05 7.83 -14.17
CA MET A 229 5.42 7.04 -15.21
C MET A 229 5.45 7.75 -16.57
N ALA A 230 5.04 9.02 -16.64
CA ALA A 230 5.12 9.82 -17.83
C ALA A 230 6.58 10.03 -18.28
N GLY A 231 7.48 10.35 -17.35
CA GLY A 231 8.90 10.55 -17.58
C GLY A 231 9.59 9.30 -18.14
N MET A 232 9.27 8.11 -17.62
CA MET A 232 9.80 6.84 -18.15
C MET A 232 9.37 6.62 -19.60
N GLY A 233 8.11 6.85 -19.92
CA GLY A 233 7.65 6.74 -21.31
C GLY A 233 8.41 7.69 -22.25
N ILE A 234 8.56 8.96 -21.85
CA ILE A 234 9.32 9.95 -22.62
C ILE A 234 10.79 9.53 -22.76
N TRP A 235 11.39 9.09 -21.67
CA TRP A 235 12.80 8.66 -21.66
C TRP A 235 13.06 7.48 -22.59
N MET A 236 12.21 6.46 -22.55
CA MET A 236 12.33 5.30 -23.42
C MET A 236 12.19 5.69 -24.90
N LEU A 237 11.26 6.59 -25.24
CA LEU A 237 11.16 7.13 -26.60
C LEU A 237 12.42 7.91 -27.00
N SER A 238 12.98 8.71 -26.10
CA SER A 238 14.21 9.49 -26.40
C SER A 238 15.41 8.60 -26.69
N ILE A 239 15.58 7.50 -25.95
CA ILE A 239 16.64 6.50 -26.22
C ILE A 239 16.43 5.86 -27.60
N TRP A 240 15.20 5.50 -27.93
CA TRP A 240 14.89 4.89 -29.23
C TRP A 240 15.18 5.84 -30.41
N PHE A 241 14.94 7.14 -30.29
CA PHE A 241 15.31 8.12 -31.30
C PHE A 241 16.83 8.36 -31.42
N ALA A 242 17.58 8.08 -30.35
CA ALA A 242 19.02 8.26 -30.32
C ALA A 242 19.81 7.01 -30.77
N SER A 243 19.14 5.86 -30.92
CA SER A 243 19.71 4.59 -31.39
C SER A 243 19.58 4.44 -32.91
#